data_f9f0fe54280102d97525b017145c15de
#
_entry.id   f9f0fe54280102d97525b017145c15de
#
_cell.length_a   1.000
_cell.length_b   1.000
_cell.length_c   1.000
_cell.angle_alpha   90.00
_cell.angle_beta   90.00
_cell.angle_gamma   90.00
#
_symmetry.space_group_name_H-M   'P 1'
#
loop_
_entity.id
_entity.type
_entity.pdbx_description
1 polymer ?
#
loop_
_entity_poly.entity_id
_entity_poly.type
_entity_poly.pdbx_seq_one_letter_code
_entity_poly.pdbx_strand_id
1 'polypeptide(L)'
;MAERVPKAGAVAAQDSQSPAAQAAGEADLAILFPDNVIEIAGRRVVIREYRFGESMDVLRIAAPLIQDIAASAEDVPPTWASVRPHLHQHKDIVLQISALAGDVEPEWLADLARAEGELYHQVWFSVNCRFFMQEVALLMVERQRQLKLSGGRTSSSPLPAPDSETLPGSPSTPNAS
;
A
#
# COMPACT_ATOMS: atom_id res chain seq x y z
N MET A 1 -25.77 -58.47 -26.33
CA MET A 1 -25.32 -57.57 -27.42
C MET A 1 -25.36 -56.16 -26.84
N ALA A 2 -24.24 -55.62 -26.49
CA ALA A 2 -24.09 -54.25 -25.95
C ALA A 2 -23.47 -53.37 -27.03
N GLU A 3 -24.25 -52.40 -27.50
CA GLU A 3 -23.90 -51.46 -28.55
C GLU A 3 -23.02 -50.35 -27.97
N ARG A 4 -21.80 -50.20 -28.47
CA ARG A 4 -20.81 -49.20 -28.07
C ARG A 4 -21.09 -47.88 -28.80
N VAL A 5 -21.48 -46.85 -28.07
CA VAL A 5 -21.57 -45.46 -28.54
C VAL A 5 -20.16 -44.88 -28.74
N PRO A 6 -19.82 -44.30 -29.90
CA PRO A 6 -18.52 -43.67 -30.09
C PRO A 6 -18.44 -42.30 -29.37
N LYS A 7 -17.40 -42.14 -28.57
CA LYS A 7 -17.03 -40.88 -27.87
C LYS A 7 -16.58 -39.85 -28.92
N ALA A 8 -17.41 -38.83 -29.15
CA ALA A 8 -17.04 -37.66 -29.96
C ALA A 8 -15.83 -36.96 -29.37
N GLY A 9 -14.76 -36.78 -30.16
CA GLY A 9 -13.57 -36.07 -29.79
C GLY A 9 -13.85 -34.60 -29.57
N ALA A 10 -13.39 -34.06 -28.46
CA ALA A 10 -13.32 -32.64 -28.18
C ALA A 10 -12.32 -32.02 -29.18
N VAL A 11 -12.82 -31.27 -30.14
CA VAL A 11 -12.03 -30.39 -30.98
C VAL A 11 -11.64 -29.20 -30.10
N ALA A 12 -10.33 -29.14 -29.74
CA ALA A 12 -9.75 -27.95 -29.14
C ALA A 12 -9.83 -26.81 -30.17
N ALA A 13 -10.71 -25.88 -29.95
CA ALA A 13 -10.73 -24.61 -30.66
C ALA A 13 -9.44 -23.86 -30.26
N GLN A 14 -8.40 -23.96 -31.07
CA GLN A 14 -7.30 -23.03 -31.08
C GLN A 14 -7.83 -21.71 -31.60
N ASP A 15 -8.11 -20.79 -30.69
CA ASP A 15 -8.41 -19.39 -31.00
C ASP A 15 -7.13 -18.78 -31.61
N SER A 16 -6.98 -18.92 -32.91
CA SER A 16 -6.01 -18.20 -33.72
C SER A 16 -6.51 -16.77 -33.84
N GLN A 17 -6.29 -15.95 -32.80
CA GLN A 17 -6.53 -14.51 -32.88
C GLN A 17 -5.72 -13.96 -34.05
N SER A 18 -6.42 -13.40 -35.04
CA SER A 18 -5.83 -12.76 -36.21
C SER A 18 -4.87 -11.66 -35.73
N PRO A 19 -3.69 -11.47 -36.38
CA PRO A 19 -2.78 -10.35 -36.06
C PRO A 19 -3.46 -8.99 -36.05
N ALA A 20 -4.50 -8.80 -36.86
CA ALA A 20 -5.32 -7.57 -36.87
C ALA A 20 -6.17 -7.43 -35.60
N ALA A 21 -6.68 -8.51 -35.03
CA ALA A 21 -7.44 -8.47 -33.77
C ALA A 21 -6.53 -8.22 -32.56
N GLN A 22 -5.30 -8.72 -32.61
CA GLN A 22 -4.29 -8.43 -31.58
C GLN A 22 -3.85 -6.97 -31.63
N ALA A 23 -3.59 -6.42 -32.83
CA ALA A 23 -3.23 -5.01 -33.01
C ALA A 23 -4.35 -4.05 -32.61
N ALA A 24 -5.61 -4.41 -32.85
CA ALA A 24 -6.76 -3.63 -32.40
C ALA A 24 -6.90 -3.68 -30.87
N GLY A 25 -6.70 -4.85 -30.24
CA GLY A 25 -6.73 -4.99 -28.79
C GLY A 25 -5.58 -4.23 -28.10
N GLU A 26 -4.40 -4.20 -28.68
CA GLU A 26 -3.29 -3.38 -28.19
C GLU A 26 -3.56 -1.89 -28.31
N ALA A 27 -4.19 -1.44 -29.40
CA ALA A 27 -4.61 -0.04 -29.59
C ALA A 27 -5.69 0.38 -28.57
N ASP A 28 -6.66 -0.48 -28.30
CA ASP A 28 -7.70 -0.24 -27.28
C ASP A 28 -7.13 -0.22 -25.87
N LEU A 29 -6.17 -1.09 -25.56
CA LEU A 29 -5.44 -1.06 -24.29
C LEU A 29 -4.62 0.21 -24.12
N ALA A 30 -3.98 0.70 -25.17
CA ALA A 30 -3.21 1.96 -25.15
C ALA A 30 -4.12 3.20 -24.93
N ILE A 31 -5.40 3.14 -25.34
CA ILE A 31 -6.38 4.19 -25.06
C ILE A 31 -6.87 4.12 -23.62
N LEU A 32 -7.08 2.91 -23.09
CA LEU A 32 -7.57 2.71 -21.71
C LEU A 32 -6.49 2.92 -20.65
N PHE A 33 -5.26 2.59 -20.99
CA PHE A 33 -4.07 2.73 -20.13
C PHE A 33 -2.96 3.41 -20.95
N PRO A 34 -3.03 4.74 -21.12
CA PRO A 34 -1.97 5.42 -21.86
C PRO A 34 -0.65 5.17 -21.14
N ASP A 35 0.24 4.42 -21.80
CA ASP A 35 1.61 4.26 -21.34
C ASP A 35 2.18 5.66 -21.11
N ASN A 36 2.66 5.92 -19.89
CA ASN A 36 3.29 7.19 -19.57
C ASN A 36 4.68 7.21 -20.22
N VAL A 37 4.70 7.60 -21.49
CA VAL A 37 5.90 7.72 -22.29
C VAL A 37 6.51 9.08 -22.06
N ILE A 38 7.77 9.10 -21.66
CA ILE A 38 8.54 10.35 -21.46
C ILE A 38 9.87 10.28 -22.23
N GLU A 39 10.33 11.42 -22.68
CA GLU A 39 11.69 11.57 -23.25
C GLU A 39 12.58 12.23 -22.21
N ILE A 40 13.61 11.53 -21.76
CA ILE A 40 14.56 11.99 -20.75
C ILE A 40 15.97 11.62 -21.20
N ALA A 41 16.89 12.58 -21.15
CA ALA A 41 18.29 12.41 -21.55
C ALA A 41 18.44 11.77 -22.94
N GLY A 42 17.55 12.13 -23.91
CA GLY A 42 17.53 11.59 -25.26
C GLY A 42 17.06 10.13 -25.37
N ARG A 43 16.58 9.53 -24.26
CA ARG A 43 16.02 8.18 -24.22
C ARG A 43 14.50 8.26 -24.06
N ARG A 44 13.77 7.49 -24.86
CA ARG A 44 12.33 7.29 -24.69
C ARG A 44 12.11 6.19 -23.66
N VAL A 45 11.45 6.52 -22.55
CA VAL A 45 11.16 5.61 -21.45
C VAL A 45 9.66 5.47 -21.29
N VAL A 46 9.19 4.24 -21.12
CA VAL A 46 7.78 3.91 -20.84
C VAL A 46 7.67 3.53 -19.36
N ILE A 47 7.02 4.35 -18.57
CA ILE A 47 6.79 4.05 -17.15
C ILE A 47 5.45 3.34 -17.02
N ARG A 48 5.48 2.14 -16.46
CA ARG A 48 4.32 1.24 -16.32
C ARG A 48 3.99 0.95 -14.85
N GLU A 49 2.80 0.44 -14.60
CA GLU A 49 2.47 -0.16 -13.31
C GLU A 49 3.26 -1.46 -13.09
N TYR A 50 3.52 -1.78 -11.82
CA TYR A 50 4.16 -3.06 -11.48
C TYR A 50 3.26 -4.24 -11.80
N ARG A 51 3.83 -5.27 -12.39
CA ARG A 51 3.15 -6.56 -12.54
C ARG A 51 3.00 -7.22 -11.17
N PHE A 52 2.02 -8.11 -11.03
CA PHE A 52 1.73 -8.75 -9.74
C PHE A 52 2.97 -9.40 -9.09
N GLY A 53 3.78 -10.15 -9.83
CA GLY A 53 5.01 -10.75 -9.29
C GLY A 53 6.05 -9.70 -8.86
N GLU A 54 6.23 -8.66 -9.66
CA GLU A 54 7.14 -7.54 -9.35
C GLU A 54 6.66 -6.74 -8.13
N SER A 55 5.35 -6.55 -7.98
CA SER A 55 4.78 -5.80 -6.86
C SER A 55 5.12 -6.42 -5.51
N MET A 56 5.20 -7.75 -5.42
CA MET A 56 5.59 -8.45 -4.19
C MET A 56 7.05 -8.15 -3.80
N ASP A 57 7.96 -8.12 -4.78
CA ASP A 57 9.35 -7.74 -4.54
C ASP A 57 9.48 -6.26 -4.21
N VAL A 58 8.73 -5.41 -4.92
CA VAL A 58 8.69 -3.97 -4.66
C VAL A 58 8.20 -3.68 -3.24
N LEU A 59 7.13 -4.34 -2.76
CA LEU A 59 6.66 -4.19 -1.38
C LEU A 59 7.72 -4.55 -0.35
N ARG A 60 8.43 -5.64 -0.57
CA ARG A 60 9.51 -6.07 0.31
C ARG A 60 10.66 -5.04 0.36
N ILE A 61 11.04 -4.50 -0.79
CA ILE A 61 12.12 -3.51 -0.92
C ILE A 61 11.66 -2.15 -0.36
N ALA A 62 10.44 -1.72 -0.69
CA ALA A 62 9.89 -0.43 -0.33
C ALA A 62 9.31 -0.37 1.10
N ALA A 63 9.31 -1.47 1.85
CA ALA A 63 8.73 -1.53 3.19
C ALA A 63 9.19 -0.39 4.12
N PRO A 64 10.48 -0.01 4.22
CA PRO A 64 10.92 1.11 5.05
C PRO A 64 10.34 2.46 4.60
N LEU A 65 10.28 2.70 3.28
CA LEU A 65 9.68 3.90 2.70
C LEU A 65 8.18 3.99 2.99
N ILE A 66 7.45 2.90 2.80
CA ILE A 66 6.00 2.82 3.05
C ILE A 66 5.69 3.05 4.53
N GLN A 67 6.49 2.47 5.44
CA GLN A 67 6.36 2.68 6.89
C GLN A 67 6.61 4.13 7.29
N ASP A 68 7.62 4.77 6.70
CA ASP A 68 7.97 6.17 6.97
C ASP A 68 6.85 7.11 6.49
N ILE A 69 6.32 6.91 5.29
CA ILE A 69 5.16 7.65 4.79
C ILE A 69 3.93 7.43 5.71
N ALA A 70 3.64 6.18 6.10
CA ALA A 70 2.51 5.88 6.97
C ALA A 70 2.66 6.47 8.38
N ALA A 71 3.90 6.61 8.88
CA ALA A 71 4.17 7.21 10.18
C ALA A 71 3.95 8.73 10.19
N SER A 72 4.23 9.39 9.07
CA SER A 72 4.08 10.84 8.89
C SER A 72 2.72 11.27 8.33
N ALA A 73 1.95 10.33 7.75
CA ALA A 73 0.65 10.61 7.20
C ALA A 73 -0.34 10.96 8.31
N GLU A 74 -0.96 12.12 8.17
CA GLU A 74 -2.16 12.52 8.91
C GLU A 74 -3.40 11.95 8.19
N ASP A 75 -4.61 12.31 8.60
CA ASP A 75 -5.87 11.78 8.05
C ASP A 75 -6.15 12.16 6.58
N VAL A 76 -5.21 12.81 5.89
CA VAL A 76 -5.33 13.27 4.51
C VAL A 76 -4.51 12.36 3.59
N PRO A 77 -5.05 11.96 2.43
CA PRO A 77 -4.29 11.19 1.45
C PRO A 77 -2.98 11.90 1.09
N PRO A 78 -1.84 11.20 1.11
CA PRO A 78 -0.56 11.80 0.78
C PRO A 78 -0.54 12.37 -0.63
N THR A 79 0.00 13.59 -0.76
CA THR A 79 0.23 14.26 -2.04
C THR A 79 1.68 14.10 -2.48
N TRP A 80 1.98 14.41 -3.75
CA TRP A 80 3.38 14.45 -4.22
C TRP A 80 4.28 15.30 -3.31
N ALA A 81 3.78 16.47 -2.88
CA ALA A 81 4.54 17.37 -2.03
C ALA A 81 4.88 16.77 -0.66
N SER A 82 3.95 16.02 -0.05
CA SER A 82 4.17 15.36 1.25
C SER A 82 5.02 14.09 1.13
N VAL A 83 4.95 13.36 0.02
CA VAL A 83 5.72 12.12 -0.18
C VAL A 83 7.16 12.40 -0.61
N ARG A 84 7.40 13.46 -1.37
CA ARG A 84 8.72 13.79 -1.93
C ARG A 84 9.89 13.80 -0.92
N PRO A 85 9.78 14.36 0.30
CA PRO A 85 10.85 14.29 1.30
C PRO A 85 11.24 12.86 1.67
N HIS A 86 10.26 11.96 1.80
CA HIS A 86 10.48 10.54 2.11
C HIS A 86 11.18 9.83 0.95
N LEU A 87 10.85 10.16 -0.31
CA LEU A 87 11.55 9.62 -1.48
C LEU A 87 13.03 9.99 -1.45
N HIS A 88 13.37 11.23 -1.08
CA HIS A 88 14.76 11.67 -0.97
C HIS A 88 15.50 10.97 0.17
N GLN A 89 14.84 10.73 1.30
CA GLN A 89 15.42 10.03 2.45
C GLN A 89 15.73 8.56 2.11
N HIS A 90 14.89 7.91 1.31
CA HIS A 90 15.02 6.52 0.87
C HIS A 90 15.56 6.39 -0.57
N LYS A 91 16.52 7.26 -0.95
CA LYS A 91 17.03 7.39 -2.32
C LYS A 91 17.33 6.05 -3.00
N ASP A 92 18.08 5.18 -2.35
CA ASP A 92 18.54 3.92 -2.97
C ASP A 92 17.37 2.96 -3.26
N ILE A 93 16.41 2.90 -2.34
CA ILE A 93 15.17 2.15 -2.52
C ILE A 93 14.38 2.72 -3.71
N VAL A 94 14.20 4.04 -3.75
CA VAL A 94 13.43 4.72 -4.79
C VAL A 94 14.06 4.52 -6.16
N LEU A 95 15.37 4.64 -6.29
CA LEU A 95 16.08 4.37 -7.55
C LEU A 95 15.84 2.94 -8.03
N GLN A 96 15.95 1.95 -7.13
CA GLN A 96 15.76 0.56 -7.46
C GLN A 96 14.33 0.25 -7.93
N ILE A 97 13.30 0.70 -7.17
CA ILE A 97 11.93 0.38 -7.51
C ILE A 97 11.42 1.19 -8.72
N SER A 98 11.84 2.46 -8.86
CA SER A 98 11.42 3.27 -10.00
C SER A 98 12.10 2.84 -11.30
N ALA A 99 13.35 2.38 -11.26
CA ALA A 99 14.06 1.79 -12.38
C ALA A 99 13.32 0.55 -12.94
N LEU A 100 12.81 -0.30 -12.04
CA LEU A 100 12.02 -1.47 -12.43
C LEU A 100 10.74 -1.10 -13.20
N ALA A 101 10.06 -0.01 -12.81
CA ALA A 101 8.85 0.45 -13.48
C ALA A 101 9.12 1.00 -14.89
N GLY A 102 10.30 1.55 -15.14
CA GLY A 102 10.71 2.09 -16.44
C GLY A 102 11.57 1.17 -17.29
N ASP A 103 11.87 -0.03 -16.78
CA ASP A 103 12.81 -0.98 -17.42
C ASP A 103 14.13 -0.31 -17.78
N VAL A 104 14.70 0.41 -16.80
CA VAL A 104 15.98 1.13 -16.90
C VAL A 104 16.92 0.74 -15.78
N GLU A 105 18.21 1.06 -15.93
CA GLU A 105 19.22 0.81 -14.91
C GLU A 105 19.13 1.85 -13.79
N PRO A 106 19.19 1.46 -12.49
CA PRO A 106 19.19 2.40 -11.36
C PRO A 106 20.33 3.44 -11.45
N GLU A 107 21.48 3.03 -11.95
CA GLU A 107 22.66 3.88 -12.14
C GLU A 107 22.39 4.98 -13.17
N TRP A 108 21.71 4.64 -14.27
CA TRP A 108 21.30 5.63 -15.27
C TRP A 108 20.35 6.68 -14.68
N LEU A 109 19.40 6.27 -13.82
CA LEU A 109 18.52 7.20 -13.11
C LEU A 109 19.30 8.10 -12.15
N ALA A 110 20.30 7.55 -11.47
CA ALA A 110 21.12 8.31 -10.52
C ALA A 110 21.97 9.39 -11.20
N ASP A 111 22.33 9.18 -12.48
CA ASP A 111 23.15 10.10 -13.30
C ASP A 111 22.33 11.17 -14.03
N LEU A 112 21.00 11.11 -13.97
CA LEU A 112 20.15 12.12 -14.62
C LEU A 112 20.36 13.53 -14.03
N ALA A 113 20.22 14.53 -14.89
CA ALA A 113 20.12 15.90 -14.43
C ALA A 113 18.92 16.04 -13.45
N ARG A 114 19.07 16.90 -12.45
CA ARG A 114 18.06 17.05 -11.38
C ARG A 114 16.63 17.23 -11.89
N ALA A 115 16.44 18.10 -12.90
CA ALA A 115 15.11 18.36 -13.45
C ALA A 115 14.51 17.12 -14.14
N GLU A 116 15.34 16.35 -14.84
CA GLU A 116 14.94 15.12 -15.52
C GLU A 116 14.62 14.01 -14.53
N GLY A 117 15.46 13.85 -13.49
CA GLY A 117 15.20 12.88 -12.42
C GLY A 117 13.93 13.20 -11.62
N GLU A 118 13.66 14.48 -11.33
CA GLU A 118 12.41 14.90 -10.67
C GLU A 118 11.19 14.63 -11.56
N LEU A 119 11.27 14.91 -12.86
CA LEU A 119 10.21 14.60 -13.81
C LEU A 119 9.94 13.09 -13.87
N TYR A 120 11.01 12.29 -13.97
CA TYR A 120 10.91 10.85 -13.98
C TYR A 120 10.17 10.32 -12.73
N HIS A 121 10.61 10.74 -11.55
CA HIS A 121 9.99 10.28 -10.29
C HIS A 121 8.55 10.78 -10.12
N GLN A 122 8.22 11.97 -10.61
CA GLN A 122 6.85 12.47 -10.58
C GLN A 122 5.91 11.62 -11.45
N VAL A 123 6.35 11.26 -12.67
CA VAL A 123 5.57 10.40 -13.57
C VAL A 123 5.49 8.99 -12.99
N TRP A 124 6.60 8.42 -12.52
CA TRP A 124 6.61 7.11 -11.85
C TRP A 124 5.64 7.06 -10.66
N PHE A 125 5.67 8.08 -9.82
CA PHE A 125 4.77 8.16 -8.67
C PHE A 125 3.31 8.27 -9.12
N SER A 126 3.00 9.07 -10.13
CA SER A 126 1.63 9.22 -10.62
C SER A 126 1.06 7.90 -11.15
N VAL A 127 1.86 7.10 -11.84
CA VAL A 127 1.49 5.78 -12.36
C VAL A 127 1.28 4.76 -11.23
N ASN A 128 2.19 4.74 -10.26
CA ASN A 128 2.21 3.72 -9.19
C ASN A 128 1.64 4.22 -7.85
N CYS A 129 1.14 5.47 -7.78
CA CYS A 129 0.64 6.09 -6.56
C CYS A 129 -0.43 5.23 -5.87
N ARG A 130 -1.40 4.71 -6.62
CA ARG A 130 -2.48 3.89 -6.10
C ARG A 130 -1.97 2.66 -5.36
N PHE A 131 -0.97 2.00 -5.92
CA PHE A 131 -0.32 0.84 -5.32
C PHE A 131 0.29 1.18 -3.95
N PHE A 132 1.13 2.23 -3.87
CA PHE A 132 1.75 2.64 -2.62
C PHE A 132 0.75 3.17 -1.59
N MET A 133 -0.24 3.94 -2.03
CA MET A 133 -1.26 4.51 -1.12
C MET A 133 -2.15 3.44 -0.51
N GLN A 134 -2.42 2.36 -1.21
CA GLN A 134 -3.15 1.23 -0.66
C GLN A 134 -2.39 0.58 0.50
N GLU A 135 -1.09 0.38 0.37
CA GLU A 135 -0.25 -0.20 1.44
C GLU A 135 -0.09 0.76 2.63
N VAL A 136 0.09 2.06 2.37
CA VAL A 136 0.11 3.09 3.41
C VAL A 136 -1.20 3.08 4.21
N ALA A 137 -2.34 3.03 3.53
CA ALA A 137 -3.65 3.00 4.17
C ALA A 137 -3.84 1.75 5.04
N LEU A 138 -3.39 0.58 4.58
CA LEU A 138 -3.44 -0.67 5.37
C LEU A 138 -2.62 -0.54 6.67
N LEU A 139 -1.42 0.02 6.61
CA LEU A 139 -0.59 0.27 7.79
C LEU A 139 -1.22 1.27 8.75
N MET A 140 -1.83 2.33 8.25
CA MET A 140 -2.54 3.32 9.09
C MET A 140 -3.72 2.69 9.82
N VAL A 141 -4.53 1.87 9.15
CA VAL A 141 -5.65 1.15 9.77
C VAL A 141 -5.16 0.21 10.86
N GLU A 142 -4.11 -0.55 10.60
CA GLU A 142 -3.53 -1.47 11.60
C GLU A 142 -2.97 -0.72 12.80
N ARG A 143 -2.27 0.39 12.60
CA ARG A 143 -1.80 1.27 13.67
C ARG A 143 -2.93 1.80 14.54
N GLN A 144 -4.04 2.27 13.93
CA GLN A 144 -5.21 2.74 14.68
C GLN A 144 -5.85 1.60 15.49
N ARG A 145 -5.91 0.39 14.93
CA ARG A 145 -6.41 -0.80 15.63
C ARG A 145 -5.57 -1.11 16.87
N GLN A 146 -4.25 -1.08 16.74
CA GLN A 146 -3.32 -1.32 17.85
C GLN A 146 -3.45 -0.27 18.95
N LEU A 147 -3.58 1.01 18.59
CA LEU A 147 -3.79 2.09 19.55
C LEU A 147 -5.10 1.92 20.33
N LYS A 148 -6.19 1.50 19.68
CA LYS A 148 -7.47 1.22 20.35
C LYS A 148 -7.37 0.03 21.31
N LEU A 149 -6.61 -1.01 20.96
CA LEU A 149 -6.40 -2.19 21.82
C LEU A 149 -5.50 -1.87 23.02
N SER A 150 -4.50 -1.01 22.87
CA SER A 150 -3.61 -0.61 23.96
C SER A 150 -4.23 0.44 24.90
N GLY A 151 -5.05 1.36 24.38
CA GLY A 151 -5.75 2.38 25.17
C GLY A 151 -6.87 1.85 26.07
N GLY A 152 -7.39 0.64 25.78
CA GLY A 152 -8.44 0.02 26.59
C GLY A 152 -7.96 -0.64 27.89
N ARG A 153 -6.69 -0.61 28.21
CA ARG A 153 -6.14 -1.29 29.42
C ARG A 153 -5.91 -0.39 30.63
N THR A 154 -6.24 0.89 30.59
CA THR A 154 -5.97 1.82 31.70
C THR A 154 -7.23 2.34 32.41
N SER A 155 -8.38 1.70 32.25
CA SER A 155 -9.58 2.05 33.03
C SER A 155 -10.06 0.89 33.88
N SER A 156 -9.19 0.35 34.75
CA SER A 156 -9.65 -0.25 35.99
C SER A 156 -9.77 0.87 37.00
N SER A 157 -10.95 1.52 37.04
CA SER A 157 -11.35 2.33 38.20
C SER A 157 -11.22 1.46 39.44
N PRO A 158 -10.52 1.90 40.50
CA PRO A 158 -10.56 1.18 41.76
C PRO A 158 -12.01 1.14 42.22
N LEU A 159 -12.50 -0.06 42.54
CA LEU A 159 -13.78 -0.25 43.21
C LEU A 159 -13.83 0.67 44.43
N PRO A 160 -14.94 1.42 44.67
CA PRO A 160 -15.11 2.13 45.92
C PRO A 160 -15.07 1.10 47.06
N ALA A 161 -14.27 1.38 48.07
CA ALA A 161 -14.22 0.59 49.28
C ALA A 161 -15.61 0.54 49.89
N PRO A 162 -16.08 -0.61 50.47
CA PRO A 162 -17.36 -0.62 51.15
C PRO A 162 -17.29 0.29 52.37
N ASP A 163 -18.25 1.20 52.44
CA ASP A 163 -18.46 2.07 53.60
C ASP A 163 -18.54 1.23 54.87
N SER A 164 -17.63 1.47 55.81
CA SER A 164 -17.70 0.93 57.14
C SER A 164 -18.95 1.47 57.81
N GLU A 165 -19.98 0.65 57.90
CA GLU A 165 -21.14 0.91 58.73
C GLU A 165 -20.69 1.16 60.16
N THR A 166 -20.85 2.38 60.62
CA THR A 166 -20.69 2.80 62.01
C THR A 166 -21.85 2.20 62.80
N LEU A 167 -21.57 1.21 63.67
CA LEU A 167 -22.52 0.63 64.60
C LEU A 167 -23.02 1.75 65.56
N PRO A 168 -24.34 1.85 65.83
CA PRO A 168 -24.89 2.79 66.79
C PRO A 168 -24.54 2.38 68.22
N GLY A 169 -23.97 3.33 68.96
CA GLY A 169 -23.56 3.16 70.33
C GLY A 169 -24.74 2.81 71.25
N SER A 170 -24.47 1.84 72.14
CA SER A 170 -25.35 1.42 73.24
C SER A 170 -25.64 2.57 74.24
N PRO A 171 -26.84 2.71 74.73
CA PRO A 171 -27.19 3.73 75.75
C PRO A 171 -26.62 3.35 77.11
N SER A 172 -25.90 4.27 77.73
CA SER A 172 -25.47 4.20 79.14
C SER A 172 -26.67 4.38 80.07
N THR A 173 -26.88 3.43 80.94
CA THR A 173 -27.79 3.54 82.06
C THR A 173 -27.25 4.50 83.15
N PRO A 174 -28.06 5.39 83.74
CA PRO A 174 -27.65 6.14 84.88
C PRO A 174 -27.76 5.32 86.17
N ASN A 175 -26.76 5.27 86.98
CA ASN A 175 -26.80 4.69 88.33
C ASN A 175 -27.10 5.77 89.35
N ALA A 176 -28.18 5.51 90.16
CA ALA A 176 -28.62 6.31 91.27
C ALA A 176 -27.84 5.89 92.54
N SER A 177 -27.39 6.85 93.29
CA SER A 177 -27.41 7.00 94.77
C SER A 177 -26.59 8.18 95.16
#